data_494bbb2e07c1be1067e0408418387e4a
#
_entry.id   494bbb2e07c1be1067e0408418387e4a
#
_cell.length_a   1.000
_cell.length_b   1.000
_cell.length_c   1.000
_cell.angle_alpha   90.00
_cell.angle_beta   90.00
_cell.angle_gamma   90.00
#
_symmetry.space_group_name_H-M   'P 1'
#
loop_
_entity.id
_entity.type
_entity.pdbx_description
1 polymer ?
#
loop_
_entity_poly.entity_id
_entity_poly.type
_entity_poly.pdbx_seq_one_letter_code
_entity_poly.pdbx_strand_id
1 'polypeptide(L)'
;MSAALAQRALLLGAVALLGVVVALAVAHELGGAQTSRNLPQAVPAPDGGWYRAIAGPESPRAYGRPTACGHVLERGTLGVSHPVLVCGAKIYVGYGQTEMLTQVVARGPGNASAQFGLTEATARELGVRRRATIRWRFASPER
;
A
#
# COMPACT_ATOMS: atom_id res chain seq x y z
N MET A 1 37.31 -5.83 -59.02
CA MET A 1 37.42 -5.78 -57.55
C MET A 1 38.02 -7.09 -57.10
N SER A 2 39.18 -7.06 -56.46
CA SER A 2 39.92 -8.27 -56.05
C SER A 2 39.20 -8.98 -54.89
N ALA A 3 39.13 -10.32 -54.94
CA ALA A 3 38.51 -11.17 -53.91
C ALA A 3 38.99 -10.81 -52.48
N ALA A 4 40.19 -10.32 -52.32
CA ALA A 4 40.78 -9.88 -51.09
C ALA A 4 40.08 -8.67 -50.48
N LEU A 5 39.52 -7.75 -51.27
CA LEU A 5 38.75 -6.59 -50.76
C LEU A 5 37.38 -7.01 -50.26
N ALA A 6 36.70 -7.92 -50.95
CA ALA A 6 35.41 -8.45 -50.55
C ALA A 6 35.50 -9.27 -49.23
N GLN A 7 36.56 -10.05 -49.10
CA GLN A 7 36.83 -10.82 -47.91
C GLN A 7 37.13 -9.97 -46.67
N ARG A 8 37.87 -8.87 -46.83
CA ARG A 8 38.14 -7.91 -45.75
C ARG A 8 36.88 -7.15 -45.34
N ALA A 9 36.02 -6.76 -46.28
CA ALA A 9 34.76 -6.10 -45.97
C ALA A 9 33.80 -7.03 -45.19
N LEU A 10 33.74 -8.32 -45.53
CA LEU A 10 32.94 -9.32 -44.81
C LEU A 10 33.42 -9.56 -43.36
N LEU A 11 34.74 -9.62 -43.16
CA LEU A 11 35.32 -9.78 -41.82
C LEU A 11 35.06 -8.57 -40.93
N LEU A 12 35.20 -7.35 -41.44
CA LEU A 12 34.91 -6.12 -40.71
C LEU A 12 33.42 -6.00 -40.36
N GLY A 13 32.53 -6.41 -41.25
CA GLY A 13 31.10 -6.43 -41.01
C GLY A 13 30.70 -7.41 -39.93
N ALA A 14 31.31 -8.62 -39.90
CA ALA A 14 31.05 -9.62 -38.89
C ALA A 14 31.50 -9.17 -37.48
N VAL A 15 32.67 -8.54 -37.38
CA VAL A 15 33.17 -8.02 -36.09
C VAL A 15 32.29 -6.87 -35.57
N ALA A 16 31.82 -5.99 -36.44
CA ALA A 16 30.94 -4.88 -36.06
C ALA A 16 29.57 -5.41 -35.54
N LEU A 17 29.01 -6.43 -36.20
CA LEU A 17 27.74 -7.06 -35.77
C LEU A 17 27.89 -7.77 -34.41
N LEU A 18 28.98 -8.50 -34.19
CA LEU A 18 29.26 -9.13 -32.89
C LEU A 18 29.41 -8.08 -31.78
N GLY A 19 30.06 -6.96 -32.05
CA GLY A 19 30.20 -5.88 -31.08
C GLY A 19 28.85 -5.27 -30.64
N VAL A 20 27.94 -5.09 -31.60
CA VAL A 20 26.58 -4.56 -31.32
C VAL A 20 25.74 -5.54 -30.50
N VAL A 21 25.82 -6.84 -30.79
CA VAL A 21 25.08 -7.87 -30.01
C VAL A 21 25.57 -7.96 -28.58
N VAL A 22 26.90 -7.92 -28.37
CA VAL A 22 27.47 -7.92 -27.01
C VAL A 22 27.11 -6.66 -26.25
N ALA A 23 27.14 -5.50 -26.88
CA ALA A 23 26.75 -4.24 -26.25
C ALA A 23 25.27 -4.21 -25.83
N LEU A 24 24.38 -4.77 -26.67
CA LEU A 24 22.96 -4.92 -26.36
C LEU A 24 22.70 -5.91 -25.21
N ALA A 25 23.45 -7.01 -25.17
CA ALA A 25 23.33 -7.99 -24.07
C ALA A 25 23.76 -7.38 -22.72
N VAL A 26 24.88 -6.66 -22.70
CA VAL A 26 25.36 -5.97 -21.49
C VAL A 26 24.39 -4.86 -21.05
N ALA A 27 23.82 -4.11 -22.00
CA ALA A 27 22.84 -3.06 -21.68
C ALA A 27 21.57 -3.69 -21.09
N HIS A 28 21.16 -4.87 -21.53
CA HIS A 28 20.01 -5.59 -21.00
C HIS A 28 20.22 -6.07 -19.57
N GLU A 29 21.42 -6.56 -19.26
CA GLU A 29 21.80 -6.96 -17.89
C GLU A 29 21.86 -5.77 -16.94
N LEU A 30 22.43 -4.63 -17.38
CA LEU A 30 22.50 -3.43 -16.58
C LEU A 30 21.13 -2.71 -16.43
N GLY A 31 20.24 -2.82 -17.41
CA GLY A 31 18.88 -2.28 -17.34
C GLY A 31 17.96 -3.10 -16.45
N GLY A 32 18.14 -4.43 -16.41
CA GLY A 32 17.35 -5.32 -15.56
C GLY A 32 17.59 -5.12 -14.06
N ALA A 33 18.79 -4.71 -13.68
CA ALA A 33 19.14 -4.47 -12.28
C ALA A 33 18.51 -3.19 -11.69
N GLN A 34 18.07 -2.24 -12.52
CA GLN A 34 17.45 -1.01 -12.05
C GLN A 34 15.93 -1.14 -11.83
N THR A 35 15.27 -2.06 -12.51
CA THR A 35 13.83 -2.29 -12.34
C THR A 35 13.52 -2.95 -10.99
N SER A 36 14.46 -3.68 -10.42
CA SER A 36 14.29 -4.30 -9.08
C SER A 36 14.44 -3.31 -7.91
N ARG A 37 15.00 -2.12 -8.15
CA ARG A 37 15.19 -1.11 -7.08
C ARG A 37 13.96 -0.28 -6.77
N ASN A 38 12.95 -0.30 -7.64
CA ASN A 38 11.72 0.47 -7.47
C ASN A 38 10.51 -0.38 -7.06
N LEU A 39 10.70 -1.66 -6.79
CA LEU A 39 9.64 -2.44 -6.14
C LEU A 39 9.46 -1.90 -4.72
N PRO A 40 8.22 -1.65 -4.29
CA PRO A 40 7.94 -1.28 -2.91
C PRO A 40 8.57 -2.32 -1.99
N GLN A 41 9.61 -1.93 -1.29
CA GLN A 41 10.23 -2.82 -0.31
C GLN A 41 9.22 -3.01 0.82
N ALA A 42 8.88 -4.25 1.12
CA ALA A 42 8.04 -4.56 2.27
C ALA A 42 8.72 -4.00 3.52
N VAL A 43 8.09 -3.02 4.14
CA VAL A 43 8.56 -2.48 5.42
C VAL A 43 8.17 -3.49 6.48
N PRO A 44 9.14 -4.04 7.25
CA PRO A 44 8.80 -4.93 8.36
C PRO A 44 7.83 -4.21 9.31
N ALA A 45 6.77 -4.92 9.71
CA ALA A 45 5.84 -4.36 10.68
C ALA A 45 6.58 -4.14 12.00
N PRO A 46 6.54 -2.94 12.58
CA PRO A 46 7.15 -2.68 13.88
C PRO A 46 6.40 -3.44 14.99
N ASP A 47 7.06 -3.66 16.11
CA ASP A 47 6.45 -4.17 17.35
C ASP A 47 5.57 -5.44 17.17
N GLY A 48 6.12 -6.47 16.51
CA GLY A 48 5.42 -7.76 16.37
C GLY A 48 4.21 -7.74 15.44
N GLY A 49 4.24 -6.89 14.42
CA GLY A 49 3.19 -6.80 13.40
C GLY A 49 2.18 -5.68 13.61
N TRP A 50 2.38 -4.84 14.61
CA TRP A 50 1.55 -3.67 14.88
C TRP A 50 2.12 -2.41 14.23
N TYR A 51 1.26 -1.63 13.60
CA TYR A 51 1.55 -0.30 13.08
C TYR A 51 0.96 0.75 14.02
N ARG A 52 1.51 1.95 13.97
CA ARG A 52 0.96 3.12 14.68
C ARG A 52 0.36 4.08 13.68
N ALA A 53 -0.77 4.68 14.04
CA ALA A 53 -1.44 5.66 13.22
C ALA A 53 -2.18 6.69 14.08
N ILE A 54 -2.41 7.87 13.53
CA ILE A 54 -3.28 8.87 14.14
C ILE A 54 -4.72 8.53 13.76
N ALA A 55 -5.57 8.38 14.74
CA ALA A 55 -7.00 8.16 14.57
C ALA A 55 -7.83 9.18 15.33
N GLY A 56 -9.04 9.41 14.91
CA GLY A 56 -10.01 10.25 15.59
C GLY A 56 -11.45 9.84 15.28
N PRO A 57 -12.42 10.26 16.09
CA PRO A 57 -13.83 10.02 15.77
C PRO A 57 -14.20 10.60 14.43
N GLU A 58 -15.07 9.90 13.69
CA GLU A 58 -15.65 10.39 12.45
C GLU A 58 -16.47 11.67 12.66
N SER A 59 -16.50 12.49 11.63
CA SER A 59 -17.33 13.70 11.63
C SER A 59 -18.82 13.31 11.75
N PRO A 60 -19.60 14.03 12.55
CA PRO A 60 -21.07 13.83 12.60
C PRO A 60 -21.75 13.89 11.24
N ARG A 61 -21.18 14.60 10.27
CA ARG A 61 -21.71 14.72 8.89
C ARG A 61 -21.54 13.45 8.06
N ALA A 62 -20.72 12.48 8.50
CA ALA A 62 -20.53 11.21 7.81
C ALA A 62 -21.72 10.26 7.98
N TYR A 63 -22.52 10.44 9.02
CA TYR A 63 -23.65 9.57 9.35
C TYR A 63 -24.89 9.85 8.50
N GLY A 64 -25.66 8.80 8.24
CA GLY A 64 -26.87 8.85 7.41
C GLY A 64 -26.59 9.00 5.91
N ARG A 65 -25.35 8.87 5.48
CA ARG A 65 -24.95 8.99 4.07
C ARG A 65 -24.26 7.70 3.59
N PRO A 66 -24.47 7.34 2.32
CA PRO A 66 -23.71 6.27 1.71
C PRO A 66 -22.21 6.58 1.68
N THR A 67 -21.38 5.63 2.07
CA THR A 67 -19.93 5.71 1.94
C THR A 67 -19.49 5.18 0.57
N ALA A 68 -18.25 5.48 0.18
CA ALA A 68 -17.66 4.91 -1.03
C ALA A 68 -17.50 3.37 -0.95
N CYS A 69 -17.70 2.77 0.23
CA CYS A 69 -17.72 1.31 0.45
C CYS A 69 -19.12 0.70 0.34
N GLY A 70 -20.14 1.49 -0.04
CA GLY A 70 -21.53 1.03 -0.19
C GLY A 70 -22.29 0.86 1.13
N HIS A 71 -21.73 1.30 2.25
CA HIS A 71 -22.38 1.28 3.55
C HIS A 71 -22.99 2.64 3.88
N VAL A 72 -24.13 2.63 4.56
CA VAL A 72 -24.62 3.83 5.25
C VAL A 72 -24.12 3.78 6.67
N LEU A 73 -23.38 4.80 7.11
CA LEU A 73 -22.88 4.85 8.47
C LEU A 73 -24.00 5.21 9.42
N GLU A 74 -24.25 4.35 10.37
CA GLU A 74 -25.12 4.60 11.51
C GLU A 74 -24.29 4.77 12.78
N ARG A 75 -24.85 5.38 13.83
CA ARG A 75 -24.11 5.62 15.09
C ARG A 75 -23.66 4.32 15.77
N GLY A 76 -24.39 3.22 15.55
CA GLY A 76 -24.05 1.88 16.06
C GLY A 76 -23.12 1.08 15.16
N THR A 77 -22.77 1.56 13.96
CA THR A 77 -21.88 0.84 13.04
C THR A 77 -20.47 0.75 13.61
N LEU A 78 -19.98 -0.47 13.80
CA LEU A 78 -18.58 -0.71 14.13
C LEU A 78 -17.76 -0.70 12.85
N GLY A 79 -16.78 0.18 12.77
CA GLY A 79 -15.95 0.31 11.58
C GLY A 79 -14.94 1.44 11.66
N VAL A 80 -14.09 1.47 10.67
CA VAL A 80 -13.13 2.55 10.48
C VAL A 80 -13.19 3.08 9.05
N SER A 81 -12.78 4.31 8.86
CA SER A 81 -12.47 4.86 7.53
C SER A 81 -10.97 4.96 7.34
N HIS A 82 -10.51 4.70 6.10
CA HIS A 82 -9.10 4.84 5.74
C HIS A 82 -8.96 5.15 4.24
N PRO A 83 -8.03 6.03 3.83
CA PRO A 83 -7.95 6.48 2.43
C PRO A 83 -7.55 5.41 1.43
N VAL A 84 -6.71 4.45 1.83
CA VAL A 84 -6.13 3.46 0.91
C VAL A 84 -6.46 2.01 1.23
N LEU A 85 -6.87 1.66 2.45
CA LEU A 85 -7.26 0.29 2.77
C LEU A 85 -8.52 -0.09 1.99
N VAL A 86 -8.59 -1.33 1.51
CA VAL A 86 -9.75 -1.81 0.77
C VAL A 86 -10.99 -1.89 1.65
N CYS A 87 -12.16 -1.61 1.08
CA CYS A 87 -13.44 -1.74 1.77
C CYS A 87 -13.64 -3.18 2.25
N GLY A 88 -14.13 -3.34 3.47
CA GLY A 88 -14.32 -4.65 4.09
C GLY A 88 -13.06 -5.30 4.64
N ALA A 89 -11.88 -4.71 4.47
CA ALA A 89 -10.65 -5.23 5.07
C ALA A 89 -10.81 -5.30 6.59
N LYS A 90 -10.58 -6.49 7.15
CA LYS A 90 -10.62 -6.72 8.60
C LYS A 90 -9.29 -6.35 9.22
N ILE A 91 -9.33 -5.56 10.27
CA ILE A 91 -8.16 -5.11 11.01
C ILE A 91 -8.41 -5.18 12.51
N TYR A 92 -7.36 -5.45 13.26
CA TYR A 92 -7.35 -5.20 14.69
C TYR A 92 -6.94 -3.75 14.92
N VAL A 93 -7.65 -3.08 15.81
CA VAL A 93 -7.33 -1.71 16.26
C VAL A 93 -7.22 -1.73 17.77
N GLY A 94 -6.20 -1.09 18.31
CA GLY A 94 -5.94 -1.03 19.74
C GLY A 94 -5.66 0.38 20.24
N TYR A 95 -6.20 0.71 21.41
CA TYR A 95 -5.91 1.93 22.14
C TYR A 95 -5.84 1.65 23.64
N GLY A 96 -4.74 2.07 24.28
CA GLY A 96 -4.49 1.67 25.66
C GLY A 96 -4.39 0.16 25.80
N GLN A 97 -5.23 -0.41 26.66
CA GLN A 97 -5.33 -1.86 26.89
C GLN A 97 -6.45 -2.53 26.08
N THR A 98 -7.24 -1.75 25.37
CA THR A 98 -8.37 -2.25 24.58
C THR A 98 -7.95 -2.54 23.16
N GLU A 99 -8.33 -3.71 22.67
CA GLU A 99 -8.18 -4.13 21.28
C GLU A 99 -9.51 -4.65 20.76
N MET A 100 -9.79 -4.39 19.49
CA MET A 100 -10.99 -4.92 18.86
C MET A 100 -10.75 -5.24 17.40
N LEU A 101 -11.43 -6.25 16.89
CA LEU A 101 -11.54 -6.55 15.48
C LEU A 101 -12.62 -5.64 14.86
N THR A 102 -12.27 -4.97 13.77
CA THR A 102 -13.18 -4.11 13.03
C THR A 102 -12.92 -4.22 11.54
N GLN A 103 -13.63 -3.46 10.74
CA GLN A 103 -13.47 -3.45 9.29
C GLN A 103 -13.49 -2.04 8.71
N VAL A 104 -12.93 -1.90 7.50
CA VAL A 104 -12.96 -0.66 6.74
C VAL A 104 -14.35 -0.51 6.11
N VAL A 105 -15.11 0.50 6.54
CA VAL A 105 -16.50 0.77 6.11
C VAL A 105 -16.64 2.04 5.29
N ALA A 106 -15.58 2.86 5.23
CA ALA A 106 -15.58 4.11 4.46
C ALA A 106 -14.17 4.44 3.94
N ARG A 107 -14.13 5.28 2.92
CA ARG A 107 -12.89 5.85 2.35
C ARG A 107 -12.61 7.20 2.98
N GLY A 108 -11.38 7.33 3.51
CA GLY A 108 -10.90 8.57 4.09
C GLY A 108 -11.56 8.91 5.42
N PRO A 109 -10.81 9.36 6.40
CA PRO A 109 -11.38 9.95 7.59
C PRO A 109 -12.05 11.26 7.22
N GLY A 110 -13.17 11.56 7.83
CA GLY A 110 -13.83 12.86 7.72
C GLY A 110 -12.99 14.00 8.34
N ASN A 111 -11.85 13.67 8.94
CA ASN A 111 -10.88 14.59 9.50
C ASN A 111 -9.54 14.44 8.78
N ALA A 112 -9.15 15.47 8.00
CA ALA A 112 -7.93 15.48 7.18
C ALA A 112 -6.61 15.32 7.98
N SER A 113 -6.63 15.49 9.29
CA SER A 113 -5.44 15.38 10.15
C SER A 113 -5.27 14.01 10.81
N ALA A 114 -6.13 13.04 10.49
CA ALA A 114 -6.07 11.66 10.95
C ALA A 114 -5.86 10.70 9.77
N GLN A 115 -5.20 9.58 10.02
CA GLN A 115 -5.07 8.49 9.06
C GLN A 115 -6.28 7.55 9.10
N PHE A 116 -6.84 7.37 10.30
CA PHE A 116 -8.07 6.61 10.52
C PHE A 116 -9.17 7.48 11.08
N GLY A 117 -10.37 7.35 10.51
CA GLY A 117 -11.60 7.76 11.17
C GLY A 117 -12.18 6.56 11.91
N LEU A 118 -12.60 6.77 13.14
CA LEU A 118 -13.28 5.77 13.95
C LEU A 118 -14.77 6.09 13.97
N THR A 119 -15.62 5.15 13.60
CA THR A 119 -17.06 5.35 13.82
C THR A 119 -17.35 5.62 15.30
N GLU A 120 -18.47 6.24 15.60
CA GLU A 120 -18.85 6.59 16.99
C GLU A 120 -18.83 5.35 17.91
N ALA A 121 -19.38 4.22 17.42
CA ALA A 121 -19.36 2.98 18.16
C ALA A 121 -17.94 2.46 18.39
N THR A 122 -17.08 2.44 17.36
CA THR A 122 -15.68 2.01 17.47
C THR A 122 -14.89 2.91 18.40
N ALA A 123 -15.06 4.24 18.28
CA ALA A 123 -14.38 5.19 19.14
C ALA A 123 -14.78 5.02 20.61
N ARG A 124 -16.06 4.78 20.87
CA ARG A 124 -16.59 4.54 22.22
C ARG A 124 -16.02 3.26 22.82
N GLU A 125 -16.06 2.13 22.07
CA GLU A 125 -15.52 0.85 22.54
C GLU A 125 -14.03 0.91 22.85
N LEU A 126 -13.25 1.62 22.03
CA LEU A 126 -11.81 1.83 22.26
C LEU A 126 -11.52 2.86 23.35
N GLY A 127 -12.49 3.71 23.73
CA GLY A 127 -12.27 4.82 24.63
C GLY A 127 -11.59 6.04 23.99
N VAL A 128 -11.60 6.15 22.67
CA VAL A 128 -11.00 7.27 21.91
C VAL A 128 -12.01 8.40 21.78
N ARG A 129 -11.88 9.43 22.60
CA ARG A 129 -12.80 10.58 22.61
C ARG A 129 -12.38 11.72 21.69
N ARG A 130 -11.10 11.77 21.32
CA ARG A 130 -10.48 12.77 20.46
C ARG A 130 -9.34 12.14 19.69
N ARG A 131 -8.70 12.91 18.83
CA ARG A 131 -7.55 12.40 18.07
C ARG A 131 -6.47 11.85 18.98
N ALA A 132 -6.03 10.61 18.69
CA ALA A 132 -5.05 9.88 19.46
C ALA A 132 -4.22 8.96 18.55
N THR A 133 -3.06 8.55 19.03
CA THR A 133 -2.27 7.48 18.38
C THR A 133 -2.86 6.14 18.77
N ILE A 134 -3.26 5.38 17.79
CA ILE A 134 -3.71 4.00 17.93
C ILE A 134 -2.64 3.05 17.39
N ARG A 135 -2.75 1.76 17.74
CA ARG A 135 -2.04 0.67 17.07
C ARG A 135 -3.04 -0.13 16.22
N TRP A 136 -2.57 -0.67 15.12
CA TRP A 136 -3.41 -1.47 14.25
C TRP A 136 -2.61 -2.54 13.51
N ARG A 137 -3.26 -3.58 13.04
CA ARG A 137 -2.70 -4.61 12.18
C ARG A 137 -3.78 -5.25 11.34
N PHE A 138 -3.42 -5.87 10.23
CA PHE A 138 -4.35 -6.70 9.49
C PHE A 138 -4.77 -7.91 10.33
N ALA A 139 -6.05 -8.26 10.27
CA ALA A 139 -6.49 -9.55 10.75
C ALA A 139 -5.99 -10.60 9.74
N SER A 140 -5.19 -11.56 10.21
CA SER A 140 -4.83 -12.71 9.38
C SER A 140 -6.10 -13.50 9.06
N PRO A 141 -6.28 -13.99 7.82
CA PRO A 141 -7.34 -14.94 7.55
C PRO A 141 -7.11 -16.16 8.46
N GLU A 142 -8.14 -16.57 9.16
CA GLU A 142 -8.12 -17.85 9.87
C GLU A 142 -7.85 -18.95 8.85
N ARG A 143 -6.83 -19.78 9.13
CA ARG A 143 -6.49 -20.94 8.31
C ARG A 143 -7.43 -22.09 8.66
#